data_c180faf1fb21a0403fd52123ece44d6e
#
_entry.id   c180faf1fb21a0403fd52123ece44d6e
#
_cell.length_a   1.000
_cell.length_b   1.000
_cell.length_c   1.000
_cell.angle_alpha   90.00
_cell.angle_beta   90.00
_cell.angle_gamma   90.00
#
_symmetry.space_group_name_H-M   'P 1'
#
loop_
_entity.id
_entity.type
_entity.pdbx_description
1 polymer ?
#
loop_
_entity_poly.entity_id
_entity_poly.type
_entity_poly.pdbx_seq_one_letter_code
_entity_poly.pdbx_strand_id
1 'polypeptide(L)'
;MNISNKTISIAFIVVLIVTVGVSVIGMSLMSRQPMVLQGQVEATEIRISGKLPGRVDSFLVQEGDWVKAGDTLVVINSPTIEAKYRQVNALEQVAQEQNKKIDAGTRRQIIATALQLWNKTQSDLTLAQTTYQRILTLYKDSVVTSQRKDEVEAMYKAAQAAERAAYQQYQMAVDGAQSEDRAAARSLVDAARSTVDEVSALLVDSRLTAPEDGQ
;
A
#
# COMPACT_ATOMS: atom_id res chain seq x y z
N MET A 1 -115.06 -25.17 -0.30
CA MET A 1 -114.18 -25.21 0.85
C MET A 1 -113.76 -23.76 1.16
N ASN A 2 -114.49 -23.08 2.11
CA ASN A 2 -114.25 -21.69 2.42
C ASN A 2 -113.11 -21.63 3.40
N ILE A 3 -111.90 -21.32 2.90
CA ILE A 3 -110.75 -21.10 3.79
C ILE A 3 -110.96 -19.70 4.39
N SER A 4 -111.23 -19.70 5.73
CA SER A 4 -111.45 -18.48 6.51
C SER A 4 -110.21 -17.54 6.36
N ASN A 5 -110.47 -16.24 6.11
CA ASN A 5 -109.39 -15.23 6.03
C ASN A 5 -108.41 -15.28 7.26
N LYS A 6 -108.87 -15.80 8.33
CA LYS A 6 -108.00 -15.99 9.58
C LYS A 6 -106.96 -17.08 9.39
N THR A 7 -107.23 -18.17 8.65
CA THR A 7 -106.29 -19.25 8.38
C THR A 7 -105.21 -18.83 7.41
N ILE A 8 -105.57 -17.98 6.45
CA ILE A 8 -104.59 -17.39 5.48
C ILE A 8 -103.61 -16.41 6.21
N SER A 9 -104.16 -15.59 7.14
CA SER A 9 -103.35 -14.66 7.94
C SER A 9 -102.44 -15.39 8.86
N ILE A 10 -102.84 -16.48 9.51
CA ILE A 10 -102.03 -17.30 10.36
C ILE A 10 -100.89 -17.97 9.55
N ALA A 11 -101.22 -18.53 8.36
CA ALA A 11 -100.23 -19.16 7.52
C ALA A 11 -99.14 -18.14 7.07
N PHE A 12 -99.61 -16.90 6.68
CA PHE A 12 -98.67 -15.83 6.29
C PHE A 12 -97.75 -15.42 7.42
N ILE A 13 -98.23 -15.31 8.71
CA ILE A 13 -97.42 -14.99 9.86
C ILE A 13 -96.41 -16.09 10.13
N VAL A 14 -96.78 -17.36 10.03
CA VAL A 14 -95.84 -18.47 10.21
C VAL A 14 -94.71 -18.49 9.17
N VAL A 15 -95.05 -18.27 7.91
CA VAL A 15 -94.04 -18.16 6.81
C VAL A 15 -93.11 -17.02 7.10
N LEU A 16 -93.65 -15.86 7.54
CA LEU A 16 -92.85 -14.68 7.83
C LEU A 16 -91.85 -14.92 8.99
N ILE A 17 -92.34 -15.61 10.03
CA ILE A 17 -91.46 -15.97 11.19
C ILE A 17 -90.37 -16.96 10.73
N VAL A 18 -90.71 -17.93 9.89
CA VAL A 18 -89.74 -18.92 9.41
C VAL A 18 -88.71 -18.24 8.54
N THR A 19 -89.12 -17.34 7.64
CA THR A 19 -88.14 -16.60 6.75
C THR A 19 -87.22 -15.68 7.58
N VAL A 20 -87.74 -14.98 8.56
CA VAL A 20 -86.96 -14.17 9.48
C VAL A 20 -85.98 -15.05 10.29
N GLY A 21 -86.47 -16.20 10.80
CA GLY A 21 -85.63 -17.15 11.53
C GLY A 21 -84.47 -17.70 10.71
N VAL A 22 -84.75 -18.10 9.47
CA VAL A 22 -83.72 -18.59 8.55
C VAL A 22 -82.74 -17.50 8.21
N SER A 23 -83.17 -16.23 7.97
CA SER A 23 -82.32 -15.10 7.71
C SER A 23 -81.38 -14.80 8.90
N VAL A 24 -81.93 -14.82 10.12
CA VAL A 24 -81.06 -14.55 11.34
C VAL A 24 -80.05 -15.67 11.58
N ILE A 25 -80.47 -16.95 11.35
CA ILE A 25 -79.52 -18.08 11.43
C ILE A 25 -78.48 -18.01 10.34
N GLY A 26 -78.84 -17.69 9.10
CA GLY A 26 -77.91 -17.50 7.96
C GLY A 26 -76.92 -16.40 8.26
N MET A 27 -77.35 -15.26 8.79
CA MET A 27 -76.52 -14.13 9.13
C MET A 27 -75.57 -14.45 10.29
N SER A 28 -76.03 -15.25 11.30
CA SER A 28 -75.18 -15.68 12.40
C SER A 28 -74.11 -16.70 12.01
N LEU A 29 -74.41 -17.58 11.07
CA LEU A 29 -73.45 -18.55 10.54
C LEU A 29 -72.42 -17.91 9.60
N MET A 30 -72.79 -16.80 8.94
CA MET A 30 -71.92 -16.13 7.95
C MET A 30 -70.98 -15.09 8.58
N SER A 31 -71.15 -14.77 9.86
CA SER A 31 -70.51 -13.60 10.49
C SER A 31 -69.21 -13.85 11.20
N ARG A 32 -68.50 -14.97 11.04
CA ARG A 32 -67.22 -15.19 11.70
C ARG A 32 -66.18 -15.77 10.73
N GLN A 33 -65.74 -14.95 9.77
CA GLN A 33 -64.47 -15.24 9.15
C GLN A 33 -63.38 -14.81 10.14
N PRO A 34 -62.45 -15.70 10.52
CA PRO A 34 -61.32 -15.28 11.30
C PRO A 34 -60.51 -14.28 10.50
N MET A 35 -60.22 -13.11 11.08
CA MET A 35 -59.32 -12.11 10.51
C MET A 35 -57.91 -12.71 10.59
N VAL A 36 -57.42 -13.21 9.45
CA VAL A 36 -56.06 -13.68 9.31
C VAL A 36 -55.16 -12.45 9.05
N LEU A 37 -54.45 -12.02 10.08
CA LEU A 37 -53.39 -11.02 9.92
C LEU A 37 -52.16 -11.74 9.37
N GLN A 38 -51.81 -11.47 8.11
CA GLN A 38 -50.56 -11.91 7.54
C GLN A 38 -49.52 -10.85 7.86
N GLY A 39 -48.58 -11.19 8.73
CA GLY A 39 -47.35 -10.39 8.96
C GLY A 39 -46.20 -11.02 8.18
N GLN A 40 -45.48 -10.22 7.39
CA GLN A 40 -44.22 -10.60 6.79
C GLN A 40 -43.10 -10.05 7.65
N VAL A 41 -42.27 -10.93 8.16
CA VAL A 41 -41.01 -10.53 8.87
C VAL A 41 -39.93 -10.48 7.82
N GLU A 42 -39.42 -9.30 7.58
CA GLU A 42 -38.24 -9.10 6.75
C GLU A 42 -37.01 -8.99 7.66
N ALA A 43 -36.02 -9.84 7.45
CA ALA A 43 -34.71 -9.74 8.06
C ALA A 43 -33.71 -9.15 7.07
N THR A 44 -32.81 -8.31 7.53
CA THR A 44 -31.72 -7.81 6.71
C THR A 44 -30.74 -8.95 6.46
N GLU A 45 -30.58 -9.35 5.20
CA GLU A 45 -29.61 -10.36 4.80
C GLU A 45 -28.35 -9.67 4.30
N ILE A 46 -27.20 -9.93 4.94
CA ILE A 46 -25.91 -9.41 4.53
C ILE A 46 -25.11 -10.52 3.88
N ARG A 47 -24.75 -10.32 2.63
CA ARG A 47 -23.92 -11.27 1.88
C ARG A 47 -22.46 -10.90 2.02
N ILE A 48 -21.67 -11.75 2.67
CA ILE A 48 -20.24 -11.60 2.81
C ILE A 48 -19.56 -12.37 1.69
N SER A 49 -18.77 -11.66 0.86
CA SER A 49 -18.03 -12.28 -0.25
C SER A 49 -16.54 -11.96 -0.14
N GLY A 50 -15.71 -12.95 -0.41
CA GLY A 50 -14.27 -12.77 -0.51
C GLY A 50 -13.89 -12.07 -1.80
N LYS A 51 -12.96 -11.13 -1.73
CA LYS A 51 -12.39 -10.44 -2.90
C LYS A 51 -11.24 -11.22 -3.54
N LEU A 52 -10.70 -12.23 -2.84
CA LEU A 52 -9.52 -12.97 -3.24
C LEU A 52 -9.88 -14.30 -3.89
N PRO A 53 -9.17 -14.68 -4.98
CA PRO A 53 -9.22 -16.04 -5.48
C PRO A 53 -8.49 -16.97 -4.51
N GLY A 54 -9.17 -17.96 -3.98
CA GLY A 54 -8.59 -18.91 -3.02
C GLY A 54 -9.50 -20.10 -2.76
N ARG A 55 -9.07 -20.95 -1.85
CA ARG A 55 -9.86 -22.08 -1.33
C ARG A 55 -10.27 -21.74 0.09
N VAL A 56 -11.48 -22.09 0.46
CA VAL A 56 -11.91 -22.04 1.85
C VAL A 56 -11.07 -23.05 2.63
N ASP A 57 -10.35 -22.55 3.62
CA ASP A 57 -9.55 -23.37 4.52
C ASP A 57 -10.42 -23.90 5.66
N SER A 58 -11.16 -23.01 6.33
CA SER A 58 -12.02 -23.36 7.44
C SER A 58 -13.18 -22.38 7.59
N PHE A 59 -14.30 -22.90 8.06
CA PHE A 59 -15.40 -22.13 8.62
C PHE A 59 -15.25 -22.15 10.14
N LEU A 60 -15.26 -20.96 10.75
CA LEU A 60 -15.12 -20.82 12.21
C LEU A 60 -16.47 -20.71 12.93
N VAL A 61 -17.56 -20.65 12.18
CA VAL A 61 -18.93 -20.53 12.65
C VAL A 61 -19.82 -21.55 11.94
N GLN A 62 -20.94 -21.91 12.56
CA GLN A 62 -21.97 -22.79 12.02
C GLN A 62 -23.27 -22.01 11.80
N GLU A 63 -24.16 -22.57 10.96
CA GLU A 63 -25.50 -21.99 10.78
C GLU A 63 -26.25 -21.93 12.12
N GLY A 64 -26.75 -20.77 12.46
CA GLY A 64 -27.44 -20.51 13.70
C GLY A 64 -26.58 -19.92 14.82
N ASP A 65 -25.28 -19.78 14.63
CA ASP A 65 -24.42 -19.16 15.64
C ASP A 65 -24.58 -17.63 15.66
N TRP A 66 -24.57 -17.06 16.87
CA TRP A 66 -24.50 -15.63 17.06
C TRP A 66 -23.06 -15.12 16.88
N VAL A 67 -22.89 -14.11 16.02
CA VAL A 67 -21.61 -13.48 15.72
C VAL A 67 -21.63 -12.00 16.05
N LYS A 68 -20.48 -11.45 16.44
CA LYS A 68 -20.29 -10.02 16.67
C LYS A 68 -19.55 -9.37 15.52
N ALA A 69 -19.76 -8.09 15.35
CA ALA A 69 -19.00 -7.31 14.40
C ALA A 69 -17.49 -7.49 14.62
N GLY A 70 -16.77 -7.87 13.55
CA GLY A 70 -15.33 -8.16 13.58
C GLY A 70 -14.97 -9.64 13.82
N ASP A 71 -15.92 -10.50 14.18
CA ASP A 71 -15.64 -11.95 14.33
C ASP A 71 -15.28 -12.55 12.96
N THR A 72 -14.22 -13.38 12.93
CA THR A 72 -13.80 -14.06 11.71
C THR A 72 -14.72 -15.26 11.45
N LEU A 73 -15.39 -15.26 10.31
CA LEU A 73 -16.34 -16.29 9.91
C LEU A 73 -15.70 -17.38 9.06
N VAL A 74 -14.87 -16.96 8.11
CA VAL A 74 -14.25 -17.86 7.12
C VAL A 74 -12.79 -17.46 6.91
N VAL A 75 -11.93 -18.44 6.79
CA VAL A 75 -10.53 -18.26 6.37
C VAL A 75 -10.36 -18.79 4.95
N ILE A 76 -9.85 -17.92 4.07
CA ILE A 76 -9.53 -18.26 2.68
C ILE A 76 -8.02 -18.47 2.57
N ASN A 77 -7.62 -19.64 2.14
CA ASN A 77 -6.23 -19.93 1.80
C ASN A 77 -5.95 -19.52 0.34
N SER A 78 -5.04 -18.58 0.16
CA SER A 78 -4.61 -18.09 -1.15
C SER A 78 -3.09 -18.17 -1.31
N PRO A 79 -2.53 -19.34 -1.67
CA PRO A 79 -1.08 -19.53 -1.83
C PRO A 79 -0.45 -18.57 -2.84
N THR A 80 -1.25 -18.13 -3.83
CA THR A 80 -0.81 -17.15 -4.84
C THR A 80 -0.53 -15.79 -4.22
N ILE A 81 -1.41 -15.31 -3.34
CA ILE A 81 -1.23 -14.03 -2.65
C ILE A 81 -0.07 -14.11 -1.65
N GLU A 82 0.06 -15.22 -0.93
CA GLU A 82 1.21 -15.45 -0.05
C GLU A 82 2.54 -15.47 -0.81
N ALA A 83 2.59 -16.11 -1.98
CA ALA A 83 3.76 -16.11 -2.84
C ALA A 83 4.06 -14.68 -3.35
N LYS A 84 3.02 -13.93 -3.71
CA LYS A 84 3.13 -12.54 -4.12
C LYS A 84 3.65 -11.66 -2.97
N TYR A 85 3.14 -11.84 -1.77
CA TYR A 85 3.61 -11.14 -0.57
C TYR A 85 5.10 -11.39 -0.31
N ARG A 86 5.56 -12.65 -0.37
CA ARG A 86 6.98 -12.98 -0.26
C ARG A 86 7.83 -12.32 -1.35
N GLN A 87 7.32 -12.27 -2.58
CA GLN A 87 8.00 -11.62 -3.70
C GLN A 87 8.17 -10.12 -3.46
N VAL A 88 7.10 -9.39 -3.09
CA VAL A 88 7.17 -7.93 -2.88
C VAL A 88 8.00 -7.56 -1.66
N ASN A 89 7.98 -8.35 -0.58
CA ASN A 89 8.88 -8.18 0.56
C ASN A 89 10.35 -8.34 0.17
N ALA A 90 10.68 -9.31 -0.69
CA ALA A 90 12.04 -9.47 -1.19
C ALA A 90 12.46 -8.25 -2.04
N LEU A 91 11.55 -7.68 -2.84
CA LEU A 91 11.82 -6.45 -3.61
C LEU A 91 12.02 -5.23 -2.70
N GLU A 92 11.23 -5.09 -1.63
CA GLU A 92 11.44 -4.04 -0.64
C GLU A 92 12.81 -4.16 0.02
N GLN A 93 13.23 -5.37 0.41
CA GLN A 93 14.56 -5.61 0.96
C GLN A 93 15.67 -5.21 -0.02
N VAL A 94 15.53 -5.53 -1.30
CA VAL A 94 16.49 -5.10 -2.33
C VAL A 94 16.57 -3.58 -2.43
N ALA A 95 15.42 -2.89 -2.42
CA ALA A 95 15.37 -1.42 -2.45
C ALA A 95 16.03 -0.82 -1.19
N GLN A 96 15.75 -1.39 -0.02
CA GLN A 96 16.37 -0.96 1.25
C GLN A 96 17.89 -1.14 1.24
N GLU A 97 18.40 -2.28 0.78
CA GLU A 97 19.84 -2.53 0.69
C GLU A 97 20.51 -1.60 -0.35
N GLN A 98 19.82 -1.30 -1.45
CA GLN A 98 20.30 -0.31 -2.42
C GLN A 98 20.36 1.09 -1.79
N ASN A 99 19.34 1.51 -1.04
CA ASN A 99 19.35 2.79 -0.33
C ASN A 99 20.48 2.85 0.70
N LYS A 100 20.65 1.81 1.53
CA LYS A 100 21.77 1.71 2.49
C LYS A 100 23.13 1.83 1.81
N LYS A 101 23.29 1.20 0.65
CA LYS A 101 24.54 1.28 -0.14
C LYS A 101 24.83 2.72 -0.60
N ILE A 102 23.80 3.45 -1.04
CA ILE A 102 23.91 4.83 -1.47
C ILE A 102 24.17 5.76 -0.28
N ASP A 103 23.43 5.56 0.83
CA ASP A 103 23.61 6.34 2.06
C ASP A 103 24.99 6.09 2.74
N ALA A 104 25.52 4.89 2.61
CA ALA A 104 26.88 4.57 3.11
C ALA A 104 27.98 5.34 2.34
N GLY A 105 27.65 5.90 1.16
CA GLY A 105 28.55 6.71 0.37
C GLY A 105 29.70 5.92 -0.25
N THR A 106 30.77 6.65 -0.56
CA THR A 106 31.96 6.08 -1.21
C THR A 106 32.73 5.18 -0.23
N ARG A 107 33.18 4.03 -0.72
CA ARG A 107 34.01 3.10 0.07
C ARG A 107 35.27 3.79 0.59
N ARG A 108 35.63 3.58 1.85
CA ARG A 108 36.80 4.17 2.49
C ARG A 108 38.11 3.96 1.71
N GLN A 109 38.25 2.80 1.04
CA GLN A 109 39.42 2.52 0.21
C GLN A 109 39.54 3.46 -1.00
N ILE A 110 38.41 3.80 -1.63
CA ILE A 110 38.39 4.74 -2.77
C ILE A 110 38.78 6.15 -2.31
N ILE A 111 38.22 6.59 -1.17
CA ILE A 111 38.59 7.89 -0.56
C ILE A 111 40.08 7.92 -0.22
N ALA A 112 40.59 6.86 0.40
CA ALA A 112 42.00 6.75 0.75
C ALA A 112 42.91 6.78 -0.49
N THR A 113 42.52 6.09 -1.58
CA THR A 113 43.27 6.11 -2.84
C THR A 113 43.29 7.50 -3.47
N ALA A 114 42.15 8.18 -3.51
CA ALA A 114 42.05 9.56 -4.02
C ALA A 114 42.89 10.54 -3.19
N LEU A 115 42.89 10.39 -1.85
CA LEU A 115 43.73 11.16 -0.94
C LEU A 115 45.22 10.95 -1.21
N GLN A 116 45.66 9.70 -1.42
CA GLN A 116 47.07 9.42 -1.74
C GLN A 116 47.49 10.01 -3.08
N LEU A 117 46.60 9.98 -4.09
CA LEU A 117 46.85 10.62 -5.35
C LEU A 117 47.01 12.14 -5.21
N TRP A 118 46.12 12.78 -4.44
CA TRP A 118 46.23 14.21 -4.16
C TRP A 118 47.52 14.54 -3.40
N ASN A 119 47.87 13.80 -2.35
CA ASN A 119 49.12 13.99 -1.60
C ASN A 119 50.36 13.89 -2.53
N LYS A 120 50.35 12.92 -3.47
CA LYS A 120 51.39 12.78 -4.47
C LYS A 120 51.52 14.03 -5.36
N THR A 121 50.38 14.47 -5.94
CA THR A 121 50.39 15.65 -6.83
C THR A 121 50.72 16.94 -6.10
N GLN A 122 50.37 17.04 -4.80
CA GLN A 122 50.79 18.16 -3.94
C GLN A 122 52.33 18.19 -3.74
N SER A 123 52.95 17.01 -3.55
CA SER A 123 54.40 16.90 -3.46
C SER A 123 55.08 17.28 -4.76
N ASP A 124 54.53 16.81 -5.88
CA ASP A 124 55.02 17.15 -7.24
C ASP A 124 54.91 18.67 -7.51
N LEU A 125 53.81 19.30 -7.11
CA LEU A 125 53.59 20.74 -7.19
C LEU A 125 54.65 21.51 -6.35
N THR A 126 54.89 21.07 -5.12
CA THR A 126 55.90 21.70 -4.24
C THR A 126 57.29 21.65 -4.84
N LEU A 127 57.69 20.52 -5.46
CA LEU A 127 58.95 20.37 -6.15
C LEU A 127 59.02 21.31 -7.39
N ALA A 128 57.96 21.31 -8.21
CA ALA A 128 57.89 22.17 -9.41
C ALA A 128 57.95 23.67 -9.04
N GLN A 129 57.21 24.06 -7.97
CA GLN A 129 57.24 25.44 -7.46
C GLN A 129 58.60 25.86 -6.96
N THR A 130 59.26 25.02 -6.16
CA THR A 130 60.61 25.31 -5.65
C THR A 130 61.62 25.42 -6.80
N THR A 131 61.51 24.53 -7.79
CA THR A 131 62.37 24.56 -9.00
C THR A 131 62.11 25.82 -9.83
N TYR A 132 60.85 26.19 -10.05
CA TYR A 132 60.50 27.41 -10.75
C TYR A 132 61.03 28.66 -10.04
N GLN A 133 60.88 28.77 -8.73
CA GLN A 133 61.38 29.91 -7.96
C GLN A 133 62.90 30.03 -8.07
N ARG A 134 63.62 28.90 -7.98
CA ARG A 134 65.08 28.87 -8.13
C ARG A 134 65.52 29.33 -9.53
N ILE A 135 64.90 28.80 -10.56
CA ILE A 135 65.24 29.19 -11.96
C ILE A 135 64.83 30.64 -12.22
N LEU A 136 63.74 31.14 -11.64
CA LEU A 136 63.32 32.54 -11.76
C LEU A 136 64.39 33.51 -11.18
N THR A 137 64.99 33.14 -10.01
CA THR A 137 66.09 33.93 -9.46
C THR A 137 67.32 33.91 -10.35
N LEU A 138 67.75 32.73 -10.81
CA LEU A 138 68.89 32.62 -11.74
C LEU A 138 68.65 33.34 -13.08
N TYR A 139 67.42 33.39 -13.53
CA TYR A 139 67.09 34.19 -14.77
C TYR A 139 67.22 35.70 -14.51
N LYS A 140 66.82 36.20 -13.34
CA LYS A 140 67.02 37.59 -12.97
C LYS A 140 68.50 37.97 -12.90
N ASP A 141 69.30 37.00 -12.40
CA ASP A 141 70.76 37.16 -12.36
C ASP A 141 71.48 36.91 -13.76
N SER A 142 70.69 36.74 -14.83
CA SER A 142 71.15 36.47 -16.20
C SER A 142 71.97 35.17 -16.34
N VAL A 143 71.83 34.21 -15.46
CA VAL A 143 72.54 32.92 -15.42
C VAL A 143 71.88 31.87 -16.34
N VAL A 144 70.58 31.95 -16.57
CA VAL A 144 69.86 30.99 -17.42
C VAL A 144 69.11 31.70 -18.56
N THR A 145 68.76 30.91 -19.61
CA THR A 145 68.07 31.42 -20.80
C THR A 145 66.56 31.59 -20.52
N SER A 146 65.89 32.46 -21.29
CA SER A 146 64.45 32.61 -21.26
C SER A 146 63.70 31.28 -21.57
N GLN A 147 64.21 30.49 -22.50
CA GLN A 147 63.68 29.19 -22.85
C GLN A 147 63.63 28.27 -21.61
N ARG A 148 64.71 28.23 -20.81
CA ARG A 148 64.75 27.40 -19.60
C ARG A 148 63.76 27.87 -18.51
N LYS A 149 63.60 29.18 -18.37
CA LYS A 149 62.59 29.76 -17.49
C LYS A 149 61.18 29.35 -17.93
N ASP A 150 60.87 29.46 -19.23
CA ASP A 150 59.55 29.17 -19.80
C ASP A 150 59.20 27.66 -19.72
N GLU A 151 60.20 26.77 -19.92
CA GLU A 151 60.05 25.32 -19.70
C GLU A 151 59.63 25.00 -18.26
N VAL A 152 60.32 25.55 -17.28
CA VAL A 152 60.06 25.27 -15.84
C VAL A 152 58.76 25.95 -15.38
N GLU A 153 58.42 27.12 -15.92
CA GLU A 153 57.13 27.76 -15.70
C GLU A 153 55.97 26.90 -16.23
N ALA A 154 56.14 26.30 -17.46
CA ALA A 154 55.15 25.37 -17.98
C ALA A 154 54.99 24.11 -17.11
N MET A 155 56.11 23.54 -16.61
CA MET A 155 56.10 22.42 -15.69
C MET A 155 55.39 22.76 -14.34
N TYR A 156 55.64 23.94 -13.81
CA TYR A 156 54.95 24.41 -12.60
C TYR A 156 53.43 24.55 -12.83
N LYS A 157 53.03 25.18 -13.95
CA LYS A 157 51.60 25.32 -14.31
C LYS A 157 50.95 23.98 -14.53
N ALA A 158 51.62 23.01 -15.16
CA ALA A 158 51.11 21.65 -15.33
C ALA A 158 50.95 20.92 -14.01
N ALA A 159 51.91 21.00 -13.09
CA ALA A 159 51.83 20.43 -11.75
C ALA A 159 50.69 21.06 -10.94
N GLN A 160 50.49 22.37 -11.06
CA GLN A 160 49.36 23.08 -10.42
C GLN A 160 48.00 22.60 -10.95
N ALA A 161 47.89 22.38 -12.26
CA ALA A 161 46.67 21.84 -12.86
C ALA A 161 46.40 20.39 -12.42
N ALA A 162 47.46 19.57 -12.35
CA ALA A 162 47.34 18.16 -11.87
C ALA A 162 46.92 18.07 -10.41
N GLU A 163 47.49 18.92 -9.55
CA GLU A 163 47.08 18.98 -8.14
C GLU A 163 45.63 19.35 -7.98
N ARG A 164 45.15 20.39 -8.68
CA ARG A 164 43.73 20.81 -8.66
C ARG A 164 42.82 19.71 -9.15
N ALA A 165 43.18 19.00 -10.20
CA ALA A 165 42.41 17.87 -10.72
C ALA A 165 42.29 16.72 -9.68
N ALA A 166 43.43 16.36 -9.06
CA ALA A 166 43.46 15.33 -8.01
C ALA A 166 42.66 15.74 -6.76
N TYR A 167 42.74 17.03 -6.39
CA TYR A 167 41.92 17.56 -5.29
C TYR A 167 40.40 17.45 -5.58
N GLN A 168 39.97 17.83 -6.77
CA GLN A 168 38.58 17.70 -7.19
C GLN A 168 38.13 16.22 -7.19
N GLN A 169 39.00 15.32 -7.63
CA GLN A 169 38.69 13.87 -7.56
C GLN A 169 38.56 13.36 -6.11
N TYR A 170 39.41 13.85 -5.20
CA TYR A 170 39.29 13.55 -3.77
C TYR A 170 38.00 14.11 -3.21
N GLN A 171 37.60 15.35 -3.52
CA GLN A 171 36.35 15.95 -3.08
C GLN A 171 35.13 15.14 -3.56
N MET A 172 35.08 14.77 -4.85
CA MET A 172 34.01 13.92 -5.37
C MET A 172 33.94 12.57 -4.63
N ALA A 173 35.08 12.00 -4.27
CA ALA A 173 35.09 10.76 -3.51
C ALA A 173 34.57 10.94 -2.07
N VAL A 174 34.85 12.07 -1.44
CA VAL A 174 34.38 12.40 -0.07
C VAL A 174 32.89 12.74 -0.06
N ASP A 175 32.41 13.53 -1.03
CA ASP A 175 31.02 13.95 -1.15
C ASP A 175 30.09 12.76 -1.45
N GLY A 176 30.62 11.75 -2.15
CA GLY A 176 29.90 10.50 -2.42
C GLY A 176 28.71 10.67 -3.36
N ALA A 177 27.61 10.00 -3.04
CA ALA A 177 26.37 10.07 -3.84
C ALA A 177 25.73 11.46 -3.76
N GLN A 178 25.21 11.94 -4.88
CA GLN A 178 24.51 13.22 -4.95
C GLN A 178 23.20 13.18 -4.16
N SER A 179 22.68 14.34 -3.78
CA SER A 179 21.40 14.47 -3.06
C SER A 179 20.24 13.86 -3.84
N GLU A 180 20.28 14.00 -5.16
CA GLU A 180 19.31 13.47 -6.11
C GLU A 180 19.31 11.93 -6.13
N ASP A 181 20.49 11.32 -6.11
CA ASP A 181 20.65 9.86 -6.04
C ASP A 181 20.08 9.30 -4.73
N ARG A 182 20.34 10.00 -3.62
CA ARG A 182 19.80 9.63 -2.31
C ARG A 182 18.27 9.80 -2.29
N ALA A 183 17.74 10.88 -2.85
CA ALA A 183 16.29 11.09 -2.95
C ALA A 183 15.63 10.01 -3.82
N ALA A 184 16.22 9.67 -4.97
CA ALA A 184 15.73 8.62 -5.84
C ALA A 184 15.72 7.25 -5.16
N ALA A 185 16.79 6.91 -4.41
CA ALA A 185 16.87 5.66 -3.69
C ALA A 185 15.80 5.55 -2.58
N ARG A 186 15.53 6.65 -1.86
CA ARG A 186 14.45 6.70 -0.86
C ARG A 186 13.08 6.53 -1.50
N SER A 187 12.82 7.24 -2.60
CA SER A 187 11.56 7.09 -3.34
C SER A 187 11.35 5.66 -3.86
N LEU A 188 12.42 4.95 -4.22
CA LEU A 188 12.35 3.55 -4.61
C LEU A 188 11.93 2.64 -3.43
N VAL A 189 12.46 2.90 -2.22
CA VAL A 189 12.04 2.20 -1.00
C VAL A 189 10.57 2.46 -0.70
N ASP A 190 10.13 3.73 -0.79
CA ASP A 190 8.75 4.11 -0.53
C ASP A 190 7.78 3.45 -1.53
N ALA A 191 8.15 3.40 -2.81
CA ALA A 191 7.37 2.71 -3.84
C ALA A 191 7.28 1.19 -3.59
N ALA A 192 8.40 0.55 -3.23
CA ALA A 192 8.43 -0.86 -2.90
C ALA A 192 7.58 -1.17 -1.66
N ARG A 193 7.66 -0.33 -0.63
CA ARG A 193 6.84 -0.43 0.58
C ARG A 193 5.35 -0.30 0.27
N SER A 194 4.95 0.67 -0.54
CA SER A 194 3.55 0.82 -0.95
C SER A 194 3.02 -0.44 -1.65
N THR A 195 3.86 -1.12 -2.43
CA THR A 195 3.49 -2.40 -3.05
C THR A 195 3.34 -3.52 -2.01
N VAL A 196 4.18 -3.55 -0.95
CA VAL A 196 4.01 -4.49 0.17
C VAL A 196 2.71 -4.20 0.91
N ASP A 197 2.40 -2.93 1.18
CA ASP A 197 1.18 -2.53 1.87
C ASP A 197 -0.07 -2.94 1.07
N GLU A 198 -0.07 -2.76 -0.26
CA GLU A 198 -1.14 -3.22 -1.15
C GLU A 198 -1.39 -4.73 -1.03
N VAL A 199 -0.32 -5.55 -1.14
CA VAL A 199 -0.46 -7.00 -1.05
C VAL A 199 -0.79 -7.46 0.38
N SER A 200 -0.30 -6.76 1.40
CA SER A 200 -0.65 -7.04 2.79
C SER A 200 -2.13 -6.79 3.08
N ALA A 201 -2.71 -5.72 2.52
CA ALA A 201 -4.15 -5.45 2.61
C ALA A 201 -4.98 -6.58 1.98
N LEU A 202 -4.52 -7.13 0.86
CA LEU A 202 -5.15 -8.32 0.27
C LEU A 202 -5.08 -9.53 1.21
N LEU A 203 -3.98 -9.74 1.92
CA LEU A 203 -3.88 -10.83 2.90
C LEU A 203 -4.84 -10.66 4.08
N VAL A 204 -5.10 -9.43 4.51
CA VAL A 204 -6.13 -9.15 5.53
C VAL A 204 -7.51 -9.55 5.02
N ASP A 205 -7.82 -9.27 3.76
CA ASP A 205 -9.08 -9.64 3.11
C ASP A 205 -9.25 -11.18 2.94
N SER A 206 -8.21 -11.98 3.25
CA SER A 206 -8.33 -13.45 3.29
C SER A 206 -9.14 -13.97 4.48
N ARG A 207 -9.39 -13.14 5.48
CA ARG A 207 -10.26 -13.45 6.63
C ARG A 207 -11.56 -12.67 6.48
N LEU A 208 -12.63 -13.39 6.21
CA LEU A 208 -13.95 -12.79 6.12
C LEU A 208 -14.50 -12.57 7.52
N THR A 209 -14.78 -11.32 7.86
CA THR A 209 -15.29 -10.92 9.17
C THR A 209 -16.74 -10.46 9.06
N ALA A 210 -17.50 -10.62 10.16
CA ALA A 210 -18.85 -10.08 10.28
C ALA A 210 -18.79 -8.54 10.29
N PRO A 211 -19.57 -7.83 9.42
CA PRO A 211 -19.62 -6.38 9.42
C PRO A 211 -20.45 -5.80 10.59
N GLU A 212 -21.40 -6.56 11.10
CA GLU A 212 -22.28 -6.20 12.23
C GLU A 212 -22.71 -7.43 13.01
N ASP A 213 -23.32 -7.21 14.18
CA ASP A 213 -23.83 -8.28 15.04
C ASP A 213 -25.02 -8.96 14.38
N GLY A 214 -25.07 -10.30 14.42
CA GLY A 214 -26.15 -11.06 13.78
C GLY A 214 -26.07 -12.56 14.02
N GLN A 215 -26.96 -13.28 13.34
CA GLN A 215 -27.06 -14.74 13.35
C GLN A 215 -27.06 -15.28 11.94
#